data_0f610030a85efc55f08d2751d46fac16
#
_entry.id   0f610030a85efc55f08d2751d46fac16
#
_cell.length_a   1.000
_cell.length_b   1.000
_cell.length_c   1.000
_cell.angle_alpha   90.00
_cell.angle_beta   90.00
_cell.angle_gamma   90.00
#
_symmetry.space_group_name_H-M   'P 1'
#
loop_
_entity.id
_entity.type
_entity.pdbx_description
1 polymer ?
#
loop_
_entity_poly.entity_id
_entity_poly.type
_entity_poly.pdbx_seq_one_letter_code
_entity_poly.pdbx_strand_id
1 'polypeptide(L)'
;SNYKDRIRKLLDKFPSYLEKLQQGADLNTVKKDLSADYAGMFELFSQFETSMKYSVTKFRSSAQNLGRISGELQEGVMKIRMVPISQIFSRFPRVVRDLSKTLNKNIQLVIEGEDTELDKSVVEDLLDPIMHCVRNSMDHGIETPEERKALGKSEQGTLLLKASNEGNMIVIEVVDDGKGIDVEAVKAKAVERGLLHPGKNLTDVEAYQLIFAPGFSTSKTITSVSGRGVGLDVVKTHIEKLN
;
A
#
# COMPACT_ATOMS: atom_id res chain seq x y z
N SER A 1 20.13 20.69 39.67
CA SER A 1 20.40 20.59 41.12
C SER A 1 20.10 21.89 41.87
N ASN A 2 20.30 23.08 41.24
CA ASN A 2 20.22 24.37 41.87
C ASN A 2 18.82 24.79 42.40
N TYR A 3 17.71 24.40 41.73
CA TYR A 3 16.36 24.82 42.15
C TYR A 3 15.86 24.07 43.40
N LYS A 4 16.09 22.77 43.46
CA LYS A 4 15.69 21.94 44.61
C LYS A 4 16.39 22.41 45.92
N ASP A 5 17.69 22.72 45.83
CA ASP A 5 18.48 23.17 46.97
C ASP A 5 18.05 24.56 47.46
N ARG A 6 17.69 25.46 46.54
CA ARG A 6 17.18 26.80 46.87
C ARG A 6 15.78 26.72 47.53
N ILE A 7 14.87 25.92 47.00
CA ILE A 7 13.54 25.71 47.60
C ILE A 7 13.71 25.11 49.02
N ARG A 8 14.59 24.11 49.16
CA ARG A 8 14.85 23.50 50.48
C ARG A 8 15.35 24.53 51.49
N LYS A 9 16.32 25.37 51.12
CA LYS A 9 16.82 26.43 51.99
C LYS A 9 15.72 27.42 52.40
N LEU A 10 14.76 27.74 51.57
CA LEU A 10 13.62 28.60 51.92
C LEU A 10 12.67 27.90 52.89
N LEU A 11 12.39 26.60 52.67
CA LEU A 11 11.55 25.81 53.56
C LEU A 11 12.21 25.62 54.95
N ASP A 12 13.51 25.43 54.99
CA ASP A 12 14.31 25.29 56.23
C ASP A 12 14.29 26.56 57.10
N LYS A 13 14.00 27.73 56.52
CA LYS A 13 13.84 29.01 57.26
C LYS A 13 12.46 29.12 57.98
N PHE A 14 11.46 28.36 57.55
CA PHE A 14 10.12 28.48 58.10
C PHE A 14 10.00 28.33 59.61
N PRO A 15 10.69 27.35 60.27
CA PRO A 15 10.70 27.22 61.73
C PRO A 15 11.25 28.45 62.45
N SER A 16 12.24 29.13 61.84
CA SER A 16 12.84 30.32 62.43
C SER A 16 11.89 31.51 62.56
N TYR A 17 10.89 31.64 61.71
CA TYR A 17 9.83 32.63 61.86
C TYR A 17 8.89 32.35 63.01
N LEU A 18 8.61 31.08 63.28
CA LEU A 18 7.80 30.71 64.42
C LEU A 18 8.55 30.95 65.75
N GLU A 19 9.84 30.63 65.81
CA GLU A 19 10.68 30.92 66.97
C GLU A 19 10.78 32.40 67.28
N LYS A 20 10.98 33.27 66.24
CA LYS A 20 10.95 34.72 66.38
C LYS A 20 9.62 35.21 66.99
N LEU A 21 8.48 34.70 66.55
CA LEU A 21 7.19 35.07 67.11
C LEU A 21 7.02 34.59 68.56
N GLN A 22 7.52 33.39 68.91
CA GLN A 22 7.52 32.88 70.30
C GLN A 22 8.41 33.71 71.25
N GLN A 23 9.48 34.29 70.70
CA GLN A 23 10.39 35.16 71.47
C GLN A 23 9.90 36.61 71.59
N GLY A 24 8.69 36.93 71.13
CA GLY A 24 8.08 38.25 71.26
C GLY A 24 8.51 39.26 70.15
N ALA A 25 8.97 38.78 68.98
CA ALA A 25 9.27 39.67 67.89
C ALA A 25 8.00 40.34 67.35
N ASP A 26 8.13 41.59 66.86
CA ASP A 26 7.02 42.32 66.29
C ASP A 26 6.49 41.59 65.04
N LEU A 27 5.17 41.40 64.99
CA LEU A 27 4.48 40.71 63.92
C LEU A 27 4.71 41.35 62.53
N ASN A 28 4.83 42.68 62.46
CA ASN A 28 5.09 43.40 61.19
C ASN A 28 6.51 43.13 60.67
N THR A 29 7.47 42.96 61.54
CA THR A 29 8.86 42.61 61.19
C THR A 29 8.91 41.17 60.61
N VAL A 30 8.28 40.21 61.27
CA VAL A 30 8.24 38.81 60.79
C VAL A 30 7.46 38.70 59.50
N LYS A 31 6.37 39.43 59.32
CA LYS A 31 5.58 39.49 58.09
C LYS A 31 6.43 40.06 56.93
N LYS A 32 7.26 41.09 57.18
CA LYS A 32 8.13 41.68 56.17
C LYS A 32 9.22 40.73 55.73
N ASP A 33 9.86 40.06 56.68
CA ASP A 33 10.89 39.02 56.40
C ASP A 33 10.30 37.85 55.57
N LEU A 34 9.16 37.35 56.01
CA LEU A 34 8.46 36.28 55.33
C LEU A 34 8.06 36.70 53.88
N SER A 35 7.53 37.90 53.68
CA SER A 35 7.17 38.41 52.37
C SER A 35 8.37 38.51 51.42
N ALA A 36 9.54 38.92 51.92
CA ALA A 36 10.75 39.01 51.12
C ALA A 36 11.28 37.63 50.69
N ASP A 37 11.23 36.63 51.57
CA ASP A 37 11.66 35.26 51.22
C ASP A 37 10.67 34.58 50.28
N TYR A 38 9.35 34.84 50.45
CA TYR A 38 8.34 34.33 49.48
C TYR A 38 8.46 34.98 48.09
N ALA A 39 8.81 36.26 48.00
CA ALA A 39 9.06 36.93 46.72
C ALA A 39 10.17 36.21 45.93
N GLY A 40 11.26 35.85 46.63
CA GLY A 40 12.36 35.07 46.03
C GLY A 40 11.92 33.66 45.56
N MET A 41 10.97 33.04 46.24
CA MET A 41 10.39 31.75 45.83
C MET A 41 9.55 31.86 44.54
N PHE A 42 8.73 32.88 44.42
CA PHE A 42 7.97 33.13 43.20
C PHE A 42 8.85 33.36 41.98
N GLU A 43 9.94 34.11 42.15
CA GLU A 43 10.91 34.33 41.10
C GLU A 43 11.57 33.02 40.62
N LEU A 44 11.94 32.14 41.56
CA LEU A 44 12.48 30.81 41.28
C LEU A 44 11.49 29.94 40.50
N PHE A 45 10.22 29.93 40.90
CA PHE A 45 9.17 29.19 40.15
C PHE A 45 8.94 29.74 38.75
N SER A 46 8.93 31.06 38.57
CA SER A 46 8.81 31.71 37.27
C SER A 46 9.96 31.34 36.34
N GLN A 47 11.19 31.35 36.83
CA GLN A 47 12.39 30.93 36.07
C GLN A 47 12.31 29.43 35.71
N PHE A 48 11.87 28.58 36.64
CA PHE A 48 11.69 27.14 36.38
C PHE A 48 10.63 26.92 35.33
N GLU A 49 9.46 27.57 35.43
CA GLU A 49 8.38 27.47 34.45
C GLU A 49 8.83 27.90 33.06
N THR A 50 9.56 29.00 32.96
CA THR A 50 10.14 29.50 31.70
C THR A 50 11.10 28.51 31.08
N SER A 51 12.04 27.98 31.90
CA SER A 51 13.01 26.98 31.45
C SER A 51 12.32 25.68 31.00
N MET A 52 11.30 25.25 31.72
CA MET A 52 10.53 24.05 31.38
C MET A 52 9.74 24.25 30.07
N LYS A 53 9.05 25.39 29.90
CA LYS A 53 8.36 25.74 28.65
C LYS A 53 9.33 25.75 27.47
N TYR A 54 10.50 26.36 27.64
CA TYR A 54 11.54 26.37 26.60
C TYR A 54 12.00 24.95 26.24
N SER A 55 12.26 24.12 27.23
CA SER A 55 12.69 22.71 27.02
C SER A 55 11.63 21.90 26.32
N VAL A 56 10.36 22.03 26.71
CA VAL A 56 9.23 21.35 26.07
C VAL A 56 9.07 21.80 24.61
N THR A 57 9.15 23.12 24.36
CA THR A 57 9.06 23.65 22.99
C THR A 57 10.19 23.14 22.11
N LYS A 58 11.42 23.13 22.63
CA LYS A 58 12.60 22.61 21.93
C LYS A 58 12.47 21.12 21.63
N PHE A 59 12.00 20.34 22.61
CA PHE A 59 11.75 18.91 22.43
C PHE A 59 10.71 18.66 21.34
N ARG A 60 9.58 19.41 21.37
CA ARG A 60 8.52 19.30 20.37
C ARG A 60 9.03 19.63 18.96
N SER A 61 9.79 20.70 18.82
CA SER A 61 10.41 21.08 17.55
C SER A 61 11.37 20.01 17.03
N SER A 62 12.20 19.44 17.92
CA SER A 62 13.11 18.35 17.56
C SER A 62 12.37 17.09 17.11
N ALA A 63 11.29 16.72 17.81
CA ALA A 63 10.45 15.58 17.43
C ALA A 63 9.78 15.78 16.05
N GLN A 64 9.30 16.99 15.78
CA GLN A 64 8.73 17.32 14.46
C GLN A 64 9.79 17.25 13.35
N ASN A 65 10.98 17.77 13.59
CA ASN A 65 12.09 17.69 12.63
C ASN A 65 12.53 16.24 12.35
N LEU A 66 12.61 15.41 13.39
CA LEU A 66 12.89 13.98 13.22
C LEU A 66 11.83 13.29 12.38
N GLY A 67 10.54 13.57 12.62
CA GLY A 67 9.45 13.04 11.82
C GLY A 67 9.56 13.44 10.34
N ARG A 68 9.88 14.72 10.07
CA ARG A 68 10.08 15.20 8.68
C ARG A 68 11.28 14.51 8.01
N ILE A 69 12.43 14.46 8.67
CA ILE A 69 13.64 13.82 8.11
C ILE A 69 13.42 12.33 7.87
N SER A 70 12.72 11.65 8.79
CA SER A 70 12.37 10.24 8.62
C SER A 70 11.48 10.03 7.40
N GLY A 71 10.48 10.90 7.20
CA GLY A 71 9.61 10.87 6.02
C GLY A 71 10.37 11.11 4.72
N GLU A 72 11.26 12.12 4.69
CA GLU A 72 12.09 12.41 3.51
C GLU A 72 13.07 11.28 3.18
N LEU A 73 13.64 10.64 4.21
CA LEU A 73 14.48 9.46 4.04
C LEU A 73 13.70 8.29 3.46
N GLN A 74 12.50 8.02 3.98
CA GLN A 74 11.64 6.95 3.50
C GLN A 74 11.23 7.17 2.04
N GLU A 75 10.84 8.40 1.68
CA GLU A 75 10.53 8.77 0.30
C GLU A 75 11.76 8.63 -0.62
N GLY A 76 12.93 9.07 -0.16
CA GLY A 76 14.18 8.92 -0.92
C GLY A 76 14.55 7.46 -1.16
N VAL A 77 14.42 6.60 -0.14
CA VAL A 77 14.66 5.15 -0.27
C VAL A 77 13.68 4.51 -1.25
N MET A 78 12.39 4.90 -1.19
CA MET A 78 11.38 4.41 -2.12
C MET A 78 11.72 4.81 -3.57
N LYS A 79 12.10 6.07 -3.81
CA LYS A 79 12.50 6.52 -5.17
C LYS A 79 13.70 5.77 -5.73
N ILE A 80 14.67 5.39 -4.91
CA ILE A 80 15.84 4.61 -5.37
C ILE A 80 15.44 3.17 -5.77
N ARG A 81 14.37 2.63 -5.20
CA ARG A 81 13.87 1.28 -5.49
C ARG A 81 12.89 1.22 -6.65
N MET A 82 12.39 2.37 -7.12
CA MET A 82 11.48 2.43 -8.26
C MET A 82 12.20 2.08 -9.55
N VAL A 83 11.56 1.22 -10.34
CA VAL A 83 12.03 0.82 -11.67
C VAL A 83 10.86 0.84 -12.65
N PRO A 84 11.10 1.16 -13.92
CA PRO A 84 10.04 1.16 -14.92
C PRO A 84 9.54 -0.26 -15.19
N ILE A 85 8.23 -0.40 -15.42
CA ILE A 85 7.58 -1.69 -15.73
C ILE A 85 8.07 -2.28 -17.06
N SER A 86 8.71 -1.46 -17.91
CA SER A 86 9.38 -1.91 -19.13
C SER A 86 10.32 -3.08 -18.91
N GLN A 87 10.90 -3.24 -17.70
CA GLN A 87 11.75 -4.39 -17.37
C GLN A 87 11.05 -5.74 -17.54
N ILE A 88 9.73 -5.79 -17.31
CA ILE A 88 8.95 -7.00 -17.57
C ILE A 88 8.19 -6.92 -18.90
N PHE A 89 7.64 -5.76 -19.27
CA PHE A 89 6.89 -5.62 -20.53
C PHE A 89 7.72 -5.95 -21.76
N SER A 90 9.01 -5.65 -21.77
CA SER A 90 9.95 -6.01 -22.84
C SER A 90 10.10 -7.51 -23.13
N ARG A 91 9.65 -8.37 -22.20
CA ARG A 91 9.68 -9.85 -22.40
C ARG A 91 8.49 -10.36 -23.23
N PHE A 92 7.36 -9.64 -23.20
CA PHE A 92 6.12 -10.12 -23.82
C PHE A 92 6.12 -10.15 -25.34
N PRO A 93 6.79 -9.26 -26.10
CA PRO A 93 6.83 -9.35 -27.56
C PRO A 93 7.34 -10.70 -28.06
N ARG A 94 8.35 -11.25 -27.39
CA ARG A 94 8.88 -12.59 -27.72
C ARG A 94 7.87 -13.69 -27.36
N VAL A 95 7.30 -13.64 -26.17
CA VAL A 95 6.33 -14.62 -25.69
C VAL A 95 5.09 -14.65 -26.59
N VAL A 96 4.53 -13.48 -26.90
CA VAL A 96 3.34 -13.36 -27.77
C VAL A 96 3.63 -13.91 -29.16
N ARG A 97 4.79 -13.58 -29.74
CA ARG A 97 5.18 -14.12 -31.05
C ARG A 97 5.33 -15.63 -31.04
N ASP A 98 5.98 -16.21 -30.03
CA ASP A 98 6.21 -17.64 -29.96
C ASP A 98 4.90 -18.41 -29.72
N LEU A 99 4.02 -17.90 -28.84
CA LEU A 99 2.68 -18.44 -28.62
C LEU A 99 1.77 -18.28 -29.83
N SER A 100 1.80 -17.15 -30.52
CA SER A 100 1.01 -16.94 -31.76
C SER A 100 1.29 -18.01 -32.79
N LYS A 101 2.57 -18.38 -32.97
CA LYS A 101 2.96 -19.47 -33.89
C LYS A 101 2.43 -20.83 -33.43
N THR A 102 2.57 -21.12 -32.12
CA THR A 102 2.15 -22.42 -31.55
C THR A 102 0.62 -22.59 -31.63
N LEU A 103 -0.13 -21.50 -31.41
CA LEU A 103 -1.59 -21.49 -31.41
C LEU A 103 -2.21 -21.24 -32.80
N ASN A 104 -1.38 -21.03 -33.83
CA ASN A 104 -1.81 -20.65 -35.17
C ASN A 104 -2.77 -19.42 -35.15
N LYS A 105 -2.41 -18.41 -34.36
CA LYS A 105 -3.16 -17.14 -34.23
C LYS A 105 -2.33 -15.96 -34.68
N ASN A 106 -2.98 -14.96 -35.28
CA ASN A 106 -2.34 -13.71 -35.66
C ASN A 106 -2.69 -12.65 -34.63
N ILE A 107 -1.71 -12.27 -33.78
CA ILE A 107 -1.94 -11.38 -32.64
C ILE A 107 -0.95 -10.24 -32.67
N GLN A 108 -1.45 -9.03 -32.62
CA GLN A 108 -0.69 -7.79 -32.42
C GLN A 108 -0.63 -7.49 -30.93
N LEU A 109 0.57 -7.36 -30.39
CA LEU A 109 0.79 -6.85 -29.04
C LEU A 109 0.97 -5.34 -29.10
N VAL A 110 0.19 -4.62 -28.30
CA VAL A 110 0.31 -3.19 -28.05
C VAL A 110 0.75 -3.00 -26.60
N ILE A 111 1.75 -2.16 -26.37
CA ILE A 111 2.27 -1.84 -25.04
C ILE A 111 2.15 -0.33 -24.81
N GLU A 112 1.57 0.05 -23.67
CA GLU A 112 1.37 1.44 -23.28
C GLU A 112 1.82 1.65 -21.82
N GLY A 113 2.40 2.83 -21.53
CA GLY A 113 2.78 3.22 -20.18
C GLY A 113 3.95 2.41 -19.61
N GLU A 114 4.86 1.93 -20.45
CA GLU A 114 6.02 1.13 -20.07
C GLU A 114 7.05 1.88 -19.21
N ASP A 115 6.93 3.20 -19.11
CA ASP A 115 7.71 4.09 -18.26
C ASP A 115 7.13 4.23 -16.83
N THR A 116 5.96 3.63 -16.56
CA THR A 116 5.36 3.62 -15.22
C THR A 116 6.30 2.96 -14.22
N GLU A 117 6.62 3.69 -13.16
CA GLU A 117 7.58 3.25 -12.14
C GLU A 117 6.87 2.50 -10.99
N LEU A 118 7.44 1.36 -10.60
CA LEU A 118 7.01 0.55 -9.47
C LEU A 118 8.20 0.15 -8.61
N ASP A 119 7.94 -0.26 -7.36
CA ASP A 119 8.97 -0.90 -6.55
C ASP A 119 9.49 -2.16 -7.24
N LYS A 120 10.80 -2.31 -7.24
CA LYS A 120 11.48 -3.45 -7.91
C LYS A 120 10.96 -4.81 -7.45
N SER A 121 10.66 -4.97 -6.16
CA SER A 121 10.12 -6.23 -5.64
C SER A 121 8.74 -6.54 -6.22
N VAL A 122 7.89 -5.51 -6.36
CA VAL A 122 6.56 -5.64 -6.97
C VAL A 122 6.67 -6.01 -8.45
N VAL A 123 7.60 -5.38 -9.19
CA VAL A 123 7.84 -5.69 -10.61
C VAL A 123 8.22 -7.16 -10.80
N GLU A 124 9.11 -7.69 -9.95
CA GLU A 124 9.53 -9.10 -10.03
C GLU A 124 8.36 -10.06 -9.78
N ASP A 125 7.49 -9.75 -8.81
CA ASP A 125 6.33 -10.58 -8.44
C ASP A 125 5.16 -10.49 -9.45
N LEU A 126 5.09 -9.42 -10.24
CA LEU A 126 4.03 -9.21 -11.26
C LEU A 126 4.23 -10.03 -12.53
N LEU A 127 5.43 -10.51 -12.81
CA LEU A 127 5.73 -11.19 -14.07
C LEU A 127 4.83 -12.41 -14.30
N ASP A 128 4.73 -13.29 -13.32
CA ASP A 128 3.95 -14.54 -13.44
C ASP A 128 2.44 -14.28 -13.54
N PRO A 129 1.81 -13.41 -12.73
CA PRO A 129 0.43 -13.00 -12.90
C PRO A 129 0.11 -12.45 -14.30
N ILE A 130 0.91 -11.50 -14.79
CA ILE A 130 0.68 -10.90 -16.12
C ILE A 130 0.88 -11.94 -17.22
N MET A 131 1.92 -12.79 -17.12
CA MET A 131 2.16 -13.88 -18.05
C MET A 131 0.98 -14.83 -18.14
N HIS A 132 0.33 -15.14 -16.99
CA HIS A 132 -0.84 -15.98 -16.95
C HIS A 132 -2.04 -15.31 -17.63
N CYS A 133 -2.30 -14.02 -17.38
CA CYS A 133 -3.37 -13.27 -18.05
C CYS A 133 -3.14 -13.21 -19.56
N VAL A 134 -1.93 -12.88 -20.02
CA VAL A 134 -1.56 -12.85 -21.43
C VAL A 134 -1.80 -14.22 -22.09
N ARG A 135 -1.38 -15.29 -21.43
CA ARG A 135 -1.62 -16.65 -21.95
C ARG A 135 -3.10 -16.94 -22.05
N ASN A 136 -3.90 -16.60 -21.05
CA ASN A 136 -5.37 -16.82 -21.08
C ASN A 136 -6.03 -16.05 -22.24
N SER A 137 -5.66 -14.79 -22.45
CA SER A 137 -6.13 -14.00 -23.59
C SER A 137 -5.78 -14.67 -24.93
N MET A 138 -4.57 -15.17 -25.05
CA MET A 138 -4.10 -15.81 -26.29
C MET A 138 -4.72 -17.20 -26.51
N ASP A 139 -4.79 -18.04 -25.47
CA ASP A 139 -5.31 -19.40 -25.57
C ASP A 139 -6.84 -19.42 -25.73
N HIS A 140 -7.53 -18.64 -24.90
CA HIS A 140 -8.99 -18.74 -24.72
C HIS A 140 -9.77 -17.51 -25.17
N GLY A 141 -9.15 -16.31 -25.14
CA GLY A 141 -9.79 -15.05 -25.53
C GLY A 141 -9.84 -14.87 -27.04
N ILE A 142 -8.68 -14.73 -27.67
CA ILE A 142 -8.55 -14.40 -29.09
C ILE A 142 -8.82 -15.63 -29.95
N GLU A 143 -9.65 -15.48 -30.96
CA GLU A 143 -10.03 -16.52 -31.92
C GLU A 143 -8.92 -16.71 -33.00
N THR A 144 -8.98 -17.82 -33.73
CA THR A 144 -8.12 -18.05 -34.92
C THR A 144 -8.49 -17.04 -36.04
N PRO A 145 -7.58 -16.77 -37.01
CA PRO A 145 -7.85 -15.87 -38.11
C PRO A 145 -9.12 -16.23 -38.89
N GLU A 146 -9.38 -17.52 -39.08
CA GLU A 146 -10.54 -18.05 -39.78
C GLU A 146 -11.85 -17.78 -39.01
N GLU A 147 -11.81 -18.04 -37.67
CA GLU A 147 -12.96 -17.78 -36.80
C GLU A 147 -13.27 -16.28 -36.72
N ARG A 148 -12.25 -15.44 -36.62
CA ARG A 148 -12.39 -13.95 -36.59
C ARG A 148 -13.03 -13.46 -37.88
N LYS A 149 -12.57 -13.96 -39.02
CA LYS A 149 -13.10 -13.61 -40.31
C LYS A 149 -14.59 -14.01 -40.45
N ALA A 150 -14.94 -15.22 -39.97
CA ALA A 150 -16.32 -15.66 -39.92
C ALA A 150 -17.24 -14.80 -39.06
N LEU A 151 -16.69 -14.18 -38.03
CA LEU A 151 -17.37 -13.22 -37.15
C LEU A 151 -17.35 -11.77 -37.65
N GLY A 152 -16.75 -11.51 -38.84
CA GLY A 152 -16.62 -10.17 -39.40
C GLY A 152 -15.58 -9.28 -38.69
N LYS A 153 -14.70 -9.88 -37.91
CA LYS A 153 -13.57 -9.21 -37.25
C LYS A 153 -12.34 -9.18 -38.17
N SER A 154 -11.35 -8.34 -37.84
CA SER A 154 -10.01 -8.40 -38.43
C SER A 154 -9.37 -9.77 -38.18
N GLU A 155 -8.68 -10.32 -39.17
CA GLU A 155 -7.93 -11.59 -39.01
C GLU A 155 -6.84 -11.49 -37.94
N GLN A 156 -6.34 -10.26 -37.68
CA GLN A 156 -5.40 -9.96 -36.63
C GLN A 156 -6.14 -9.54 -35.36
N GLY A 157 -5.94 -10.27 -34.26
CA GLY A 157 -6.40 -9.91 -32.92
C GLY A 157 -5.43 -8.94 -32.26
N THR A 158 -5.92 -8.18 -31.29
CA THR A 158 -5.15 -7.22 -30.53
C THR A 158 -5.08 -7.63 -29.07
N LEU A 159 -3.87 -7.63 -28.51
CA LEU A 159 -3.61 -7.78 -27.10
C LEU A 159 -2.92 -6.51 -26.59
N LEU A 160 -3.56 -5.80 -25.67
CA LEU A 160 -3.02 -4.58 -25.07
C LEU A 160 -2.50 -4.89 -23.66
N LEU A 161 -1.24 -4.51 -23.40
CA LEU A 161 -0.66 -4.41 -22.07
C LEU A 161 -0.49 -2.93 -21.75
N LYS A 162 -1.14 -2.46 -20.70
CA LYS A 162 -1.07 -1.07 -20.31
C LYS A 162 -0.77 -0.92 -18.83
N ALA A 163 0.07 0.04 -18.49
CA ALA A 163 0.29 0.48 -17.12
C ALA A 163 0.01 1.98 -17.01
N SER A 164 -0.63 2.39 -15.94
CA SER A 164 -0.93 3.79 -15.67
C SER A 164 -0.96 4.10 -14.18
N ASN A 165 -0.70 5.36 -13.83
CA ASN A 165 -0.86 5.86 -12.47
C ASN A 165 -2.26 6.47 -12.34
N GLU A 166 -3.04 5.96 -11.40
CA GLU A 166 -4.35 6.50 -11.04
C GLU A 166 -4.38 6.90 -9.57
N GLY A 167 -4.11 8.18 -9.34
CA GLY A 167 -3.97 8.72 -7.99
C GLY A 167 -2.74 8.13 -7.27
N ASN A 168 -2.96 7.36 -6.21
CA ASN A 168 -1.91 6.66 -5.46
C ASN A 168 -1.83 5.15 -5.78
N MET A 169 -2.51 4.72 -6.83
CA MET A 169 -2.50 3.33 -7.28
C MET A 169 -1.87 3.23 -8.66
N ILE A 170 -1.29 2.06 -8.93
CA ILE A 170 -0.83 1.70 -10.26
C ILE A 170 -1.81 0.68 -10.82
N VAL A 171 -2.35 0.98 -12.00
CA VAL A 171 -3.28 0.12 -12.72
C VAL A 171 -2.53 -0.56 -13.85
N ILE A 172 -2.60 -1.88 -13.89
CA ILE A 172 -2.07 -2.71 -14.97
C ILE A 172 -3.24 -3.40 -15.64
N GLU A 173 -3.37 -3.17 -16.94
CA GLU A 173 -4.46 -3.69 -17.76
C GLU A 173 -3.91 -4.69 -18.77
N VAL A 174 -4.59 -5.82 -18.88
CA VAL A 174 -4.39 -6.82 -19.96
C VAL A 174 -5.71 -6.92 -20.67
N VAL A 175 -5.79 -6.43 -21.91
CA VAL A 175 -7.02 -6.33 -22.67
C VAL A 175 -6.88 -7.06 -24.00
N ASP A 176 -7.86 -7.88 -24.36
CA ASP A 176 -7.94 -8.52 -25.66
C ASP A 176 -9.26 -8.16 -26.38
N ASP A 177 -9.25 -8.25 -27.70
CA ASP A 177 -10.42 -8.05 -28.56
C ASP A 177 -11.05 -9.37 -29.02
N GLY A 178 -10.84 -10.43 -28.21
CA GLY A 178 -11.34 -11.76 -28.47
C GLY A 178 -12.86 -11.93 -28.26
N LYS A 179 -13.29 -13.17 -28.03
CA LYS A 179 -14.71 -13.53 -27.86
C LYS A 179 -15.29 -13.17 -26.48
N GLY A 180 -14.45 -12.73 -25.56
CA GLY A 180 -14.86 -12.45 -24.19
C GLY A 180 -15.12 -13.70 -23.35
N ILE A 181 -15.77 -13.52 -22.21
CA ILE A 181 -16.11 -14.59 -21.28
C ILE A 181 -17.55 -15.05 -21.53
N ASP A 182 -17.71 -16.35 -21.80
CA ASP A 182 -19.02 -16.97 -21.91
C ASP A 182 -19.65 -17.12 -20.51
N VAL A 183 -20.52 -16.18 -20.18
CA VAL A 183 -21.20 -16.10 -18.87
C VAL A 183 -22.04 -17.34 -18.60
N GLU A 184 -22.72 -17.86 -19.62
CA GLU A 184 -23.58 -19.05 -19.45
C GLU A 184 -22.76 -20.32 -19.19
N ALA A 185 -21.64 -20.48 -19.90
CA ALA A 185 -20.69 -21.55 -19.62
C ALA A 185 -20.08 -21.45 -18.22
N VAL A 186 -19.78 -20.21 -17.75
CA VAL A 186 -19.28 -19.97 -16.38
C VAL A 186 -20.35 -20.37 -15.36
N LYS A 187 -21.62 -19.94 -15.54
CA LYS A 187 -22.72 -20.27 -14.63
C LYS A 187 -22.96 -21.79 -14.58
N ALA A 188 -23.01 -22.45 -15.74
CA ALA A 188 -23.20 -23.89 -15.82
C ALA A 188 -22.10 -24.65 -15.05
N LYS A 189 -20.84 -24.23 -15.22
CA LYS A 189 -19.71 -24.84 -14.53
C LYS A 189 -19.70 -24.56 -13.02
N ALA A 190 -20.16 -23.40 -12.61
CA ALA A 190 -20.30 -23.07 -11.18
C ALA A 190 -21.36 -23.95 -10.50
N VAL A 191 -22.48 -24.27 -11.21
CA VAL A 191 -23.50 -25.21 -10.73
C VAL A 191 -22.93 -26.62 -10.65
N GLU A 192 -22.23 -27.10 -11.70
CA GLU A 192 -21.58 -28.41 -11.73
C GLU A 192 -20.63 -28.63 -10.55
N ARG A 193 -19.93 -27.57 -10.15
CA ARG A 193 -18.96 -27.57 -9.02
C ARG A 193 -19.58 -27.29 -7.65
N GLY A 194 -20.88 -27.06 -7.57
CA GLY A 194 -21.59 -26.76 -6.33
C GLY A 194 -21.30 -25.37 -5.75
N LEU A 195 -20.68 -24.48 -6.56
CA LEU A 195 -20.41 -23.09 -6.18
C LEU A 195 -21.64 -22.20 -6.36
N LEU A 196 -22.57 -22.63 -7.16
CA LEU A 196 -23.82 -21.94 -7.47
C LEU A 196 -25.00 -22.90 -7.33
N HIS A 197 -26.07 -22.47 -6.66
CA HIS A 197 -27.31 -23.25 -6.56
C HIS A 197 -28.05 -23.20 -7.91
N PRO A 198 -28.55 -24.34 -8.42
CA PRO A 198 -29.41 -24.35 -9.61
C PRO A 198 -30.60 -23.40 -9.44
N GLY A 199 -30.82 -22.51 -10.39
CA GLY A 199 -31.90 -21.52 -10.34
C GLY A 199 -31.58 -20.17 -9.69
N LYS A 200 -30.39 -19.96 -9.16
CA LYS A 200 -29.96 -18.62 -8.73
C LYS A 200 -29.53 -17.79 -9.94
N ASN A 201 -30.25 -16.70 -10.19
CA ASN A 201 -29.85 -15.73 -11.20
C ASN A 201 -28.66 -14.89 -10.68
N LEU A 202 -27.57 -14.91 -11.44
CA LEU A 202 -26.42 -14.04 -11.23
C LEU A 202 -26.38 -12.96 -12.31
N THR A 203 -25.96 -11.77 -11.92
CA THR A 203 -25.54 -10.75 -12.86
C THR A 203 -24.25 -11.19 -13.56
N ASP A 204 -23.93 -10.62 -14.72
CA ASP A 204 -22.69 -10.92 -15.44
C ASP A 204 -21.44 -10.62 -14.59
N VAL A 205 -21.49 -9.52 -13.82
CA VAL A 205 -20.40 -9.13 -12.91
C VAL A 205 -20.15 -10.19 -11.84
N GLU A 206 -21.23 -10.73 -11.23
CA GLU A 206 -21.11 -11.81 -10.26
C GLU A 206 -20.57 -13.10 -10.89
N ALA A 207 -20.98 -13.39 -12.13
CA ALA A 207 -20.48 -14.55 -12.88
C ALA A 207 -18.96 -14.40 -13.17
N TYR A 208 -18.49 -13.20 -13.56
CA TYR A 208 -17.06 -12.93 -13.76
C TYR A 208 -16.24 -13.13 -12.49
N GLN A 209 -16.79 -12.85 -11.32
CA GLN A 209 -16.07 -13.09 -10.06
C GLN A 209 -15.85 -14.58 -9.78
N LEU A 210 -16.73 -15.47 -10.29
CA LEU A 210 -16.58 -16.90 -10.09
C LEU A 210 -15.33 -17.49 -10.75
N ILE A 211 -14.80 -16.86 -11.82
CA ILE A 211 -13.58 -17.34 -12.49
C ILE A 211 -12.34 -17.27 -11.59
N PHE A 212 -12.39 -16.46 -10.53
CA PHE A 212 -11.35 -16.34 -9.52
C PHE A 212 -11.55 -17.26 -8.30
N ALA A 213 -12.63 -18.07 -8.31
CA ALA A 213 -12.86 -19.01 -7.23
C ALA A 213 -11.80 -20.13 -7.26
N PRO A 214 -11.32 -20.60 -6.08
CA PRO A 214 -10.31 -21.64 -6.00
C PRO A 214 -10.65 -22.87 -6.85
N GLY A 215 -9.71 -23.24 -7.72
CA GLY A 215 -9.87 -24.38 -8.62
C GLY A 215 -10.88 -24.18 -9.76
N PHE A 216 -11.43 -22.98 -9.96
CA PHE A 216 -12.34 -22.68 -11.05
C PHE A 216 -11.56 -22.50 -12.37
N SER A 217 -11.36 -23.57 -13.12
CA SER A 217 -10.83 -23.48 -14.50
C SER A 217 -11.90 -23.94 -15.48
N THR A 218 -12.14 -23.18 -16.52
CA THR A 218 -13.04 -23.57 -17.62
C THR A 218 -12.39 -24.55 -18.58
N SER A 219 -11.06 -24.72 -18.52
CA SER A 219 -10.30 -25.62 -19.37
C SER A 219 -10.55 -27.09 -19.04
N LYS A 220 -10.86 -27.89 -20.03
CA LYS A 220 -11.02 -29.35 -19.92
C LYS A 220 -9.71 -30.11 -19.88
N THR A 221 -8.60 -29.47 -20.24
CA THR A 221 -7.27 -30.05 -20.32
C THR A 221 -6.32 -29.38 -19.35
N ILE A 222 -5.78 -30.14 -18.41
CA ILE A 222 -4.59 -29.77 -17.63
C ILE A 222 -3.44 -29.80 -18.62
N THR A 223 -3.08 -28.66 -19.21
CA THR A 223 -1.90 -28.58 -20.07
C THR A 223 -0.66 -28.74 -19.19
N SER A 224 0.11 -29.75 -19.48
CA SER A 224 1.31 -30.21 -18.74
C SER A 224 2.51 -29.23 -18.76
N VAL A 225 2.33 -28.01 -19.27
CA VAL A 225 3.40 -27.00 -19.41
C VAL A 225 3.53 -26.10 -18.16
N SER A 226 2.53 -26.09 -17.29
CA SER A 226 2.65 -25.47 -15.96
C SER A 226 2.44 -26.57 -14.92
N GLY A 227 3.49 -27.15 -14.41
CA GLY A 227 3.47 -28.26 -13.43
C GLY A 227 2.81 -27.98 -12.07
N ARG A 228 2.01 -26.94 -12.00
CA ARG A 228 1.08 -26.58 -10.92
C ARG A 228 -0.17 -26.08 -11.61
N GLY A 229 -1.33 -26.70 -11.43
CA GLY A 229 -2.63 -26.27 -11.95
C GLY A 229 -2.97 -24.82 -11.53
N VAL A 230 -2.38 -23.85 -12.22
CA VAL A 230 -2.45 -22.42 -11.88
C VAL A 230 -3.67 -21.84 -12.59
N GLY A 231 -4.72 -21.54 -11.84
CA GLY A 231 -5.89 -20.83 -12.32
C GLY A 231 -5.80 -19.32 -11.98
N LEU A 232 -6.83 -18.57 -12.35
CA LEU A 232 -6.94 -17.15 -12.02
C LEU A 232 -7.05 -16.89 -10.50
N ASP A 233 -7.42 -17.89 -9.71
CA ASP A 233 -7.37 -17.87 -8.24
C ASP A 233 -5.97 -17.62 -7.71
N VAL A 234 -4.95 -18.22 -8.34
CA VAL A 234 -3.54 -18.02 -7.96
C VAL A 234 -3.09 -16.61 -8.36
N VAL A 235 -3.51 -16.10 -9.53
CA VAL A 235 -3.25 -14.71 -9.94
C VAL A 235 -3.82 -13.75 -8.90
N LYS A 236 -5.09 -13.94 -8.52
CA LYS A 236 -5.75 -13.13 -7.48
C LYS A 236 -4.97 -13.16 -6.16
N THR A 237 -4.62 -14.36 -5.68
CA THR A 237 -3.88 -14.53 -4.42
C THR A 237 -2.51 -13.87 -4.46
N HIS A 238 -1.80 -13.89 -5.61
CA HIS A 238 -0.52 -13.20 -5.75
C HIS A 238 -0.68 -11.69 -5.69
N ILE A 239 -1.65 -11.13 -6.41
CA ILE A 239 -1.91 -9.68 -6.41
C ILE A 239 -2.35 -9.19 -5.02
N GLU A 240 -3.20 -9.95 -4.32
CA GLU A 240 -3.64 -9.61 -2.95
C GLU A 240 -2.48 -9.58 -1.93
N LYS A 241 -1.40 -10.29 -2.16
CA LYS A 241 -0.19 -10.27 -1.31
C LYS A 241 0.72 -9.06 -1.56
N LEU A 242 0.53 -8.36 -2.66
CA LEU A 242 1.32 -7.16 -3.01
C LEU A 242 0.73 -5.88 -2.41
N ASN A 243 -0.44 -5.94 -1.80
CA ASN A 243 -1.15 -4.84 -1.14
C ASN A 243 -0.86 -4.78 0.36
#